data_b5e8a76f13795b8cdef8d9216f93c794
#
_entry.id   b5e8a76f13795b8cdef8d9216f93c794
#
_cell.length_a   1.000
_cell.length_b   1.000
_cell.length_c   1.000
_cell.angle_alpha   90.00
_cell.angle_beta   90.00
_cell.angle_gamma   90.00
#
_symmetry.space_group_name_H-M   'P 1'
#
loop_
_entity.id
_entity.type
_entity.pdbx_description
1 polymer ?
#
loop_
_entity_poly.entity_id
_entity_poly.type
_entity_poly.pdbx_seq_one_letter_code
_entity_poly.pdbx_strand_id
1 'polypeptide(L)'
;MYKRQILYEPNLKTFLLEENLLDINLKDHLFVGIANDGKNIYAVDASNSSNDFNIGYESLIEYDLRHLLTISQPNDIVLMGRANQLLHWVRSNKYSGYSGKLNQFNEKEQALHCTETSSMIYPQIAPCVLAMITKGDEILLARNNLFPEGLFSVLAGFVEVSESAEETVEREVMEEVGIKVKNIEYVGSQPWPFPSQLMLGYKCEYESGEIVIDENEIVEANWYKVDNLPYVPPTTSLSGKLINLFVEDHS
;
A
#
# COMPACT_ATOMS: atom_id res chain seq x y z
N MET A 1 -17.08 0.74 3.29
CA MET A 1 -15.85 0.88 2.48
C MET A 1 -15.43 2.34 2.57
N TYR A 2 -14.33 2.64 3.27
CA TYR A 2 -13.89 4.03 3.41
C TYR A 2 -13.34 4.50 2.06
N LYS A 3 -13.87 5.61 1.55
CA LYS A 3 -13.32 6.24 0.35
C LYS A 3 -11.95 6.80 0.69
N ARG A 4 -10.90 6.36 -0.02
CA ARG A 4 -9.52 6.83 0.09
C ARG A 4 -9.32 7.99 -0.87
N GLN A 5 -10.01 9.10 -0.60
CA GLN A 5 -10.03 10.26 -1.47
C GLN A 5 -9.12 11.35 -0.91
N ILE A 6 -8.38 11.98 -1.78
CA ILE A 6 -7.50 13.13 -1.51
C ILE A 6 -8.08 14.32 -2.23
N LEU A 7 -8.16 15.47 -1.55
CA LEU A 7 -8.50 16.73 -2.20
C LEU A 7 -7.33 17.18 -3.08
N TYR A 8 -7.62 17.50 -4.31
CA TYR A 8 -6.65 17.90 -5.31
C TYR A 8 -7.12 19.14 -6.04
N GLU A 9 -6.23 20.14 -6.20
CA GLU A 9 -6.49 21.34 -6.97
C GLU A 9 -5.96 21.18 -8.40
N PRO A 10 -6.83 20.98 -9.41
CA PRO A 10 -6.41 20.66 -10.77
C PRO A 10 -5.64 21.79 -11.45
N ASN A 11 -6.01 23.05 -11.19
CA ASN A 11 -5.37 24.21 -11.80
C ASN A 11 -3.94 24.41 -11.32
N LEU A 12 -3.68 24.15 -10.04
CA LEU A 12 -2.34 24.18 -9.43
C LEU A 12 -1.61 22.86 -9.51
N LYS A 13 -2.28 21.78 -9.92
CA LYS A 13 -1.77 20.41 -9.96
C LYS A 13 -1.17 19.97 -8.64
N THR A 14 -1.84 20.28 -7.53
CA THR A 14 -1.36 19.98 -6.18
C THR A 14 -2.47 19.41 -5.30
N PHE A 15 -2.08 18.56 -4.34
CA PHE A 15 -2.90 18.14 -3.21
C PHE A 15 -2.49 18.84 -1.90
N LEU A 16 -1.41 19.64 -1.93
CA LEU A 16 -0.97 20.44 -0.80
C LEU A 16 -1.77 21.78 -0.79
N LEU A 17 -2.66 21.89 0.18
CA LEU A 17 -3.51 23.07 0.36
C LEU A 17 -2.93 23.97 1.45
N GLU A 18 -2.97 25.27 1.24
CA GLU A 18 -2.46 26.23 2.22
C GLU A 18 -3.48 26.43 3.37
N GLU A 19 -2.99 26.41 4.62
CA GLU A 19 -3.79 26.51 5.83
C GLU A 19 -4.68 27.78 5.87
N ASN A 20 -4.14 28.92 5.44
CA ASN A 20 -4.85 30.19 5.42
C ASN A 20 -6.03 30.26 4.43
N LEU A 21 -6.13 29.28 3.53
CA LEU A 21 -7.24 29.13 2.59
C LEU A 21 -8.29 28.10 3.07
N LEU A 22 -8.05 27.46 4.22
CA LEU A 22 -8.92 26.46 4.79
C LEU A 22 -9.58 26.97 6.05
N ASP A 23 -10.91 27.08 6.08
CA ASP A 23 -11.67 27.34 7.32
C ASP A 23 -11.84 26.02 8.09
N ILE A 24 -10.71 25.46 8.56
CA ILE A 24 -10.66 24.18 9.27
C ILE A 24 -10.17 24.42 10.70
N ASN A 25 -10.87 23.84 11.67
CA ASN A 25 -10.35 23.76 13.04
C ASN A 25 -9.28 22.66 13.10
N LEU A 26 -8.01 23.05 13.04
CA LEU A 26 -6.84 22.14 12.95
C LEU A 26 -6.54 21.37 14.25
N LYS A 27 -7.49 21.24 15.19
CA LYS A 27 -7.24 20.53 16.46
C LYS A 27 -6.89 19.04 16.30
N ASP A 28 -7.23 18.44 15.15
CA ASP A 28 -7.04 17.01 14.88
C ASP A 28 -6.12 16.77 13.67
N HIS A 29 -5.11 17.62 13.49
CA HIS A 29 -4.13 17.47 12.42
C HIS A 29 -2.99 16.51 12.80
N LEU A 30 -2.54 15.72 11.83
CA LEU A 30 -1.42 14.79 11.98
C LEU A 30 -0.22 15.29 11.18
N PHE A 31 0.93 15.40 11.82
CA PHE A 31 2.17 15.75 11.12
C PHE A 31 2.57 14.64 10.14
N VAL A 32 2.69 14.99 8.86
CA VAL A 32 3.04 14.08 7.78
C VAL A 32 4.52 14.19 7.41
N GLY A 33 5.06 15.38 7.37
CA GLY A 33 6.45 15.62 6.95
C GLY A 33 6.75 17.09 6.71
N ILE A 34 7.88 17.32 6.06
CA ILE A 34 8.35 18.65 5.68
C ILE A 34 8.47 18.70 4.16
N ALA A 35 7.90 19.73 3.54
CA ALA A 35 8.02 19.99 2.11
C ALA A 35 9.44 20.44 1.73
N ASN A 36 9.77 20.42 0.46
CA ASN A 36 11.08 20.82 -0.06
C ASN A 36 11.41 22.32 0.23
N ASP A 37 10.39 23.15 0.43
CA ASP A 37 10.50 24.57 0.80
C ASP A 37 10.62 24.80 2.32
N GLY A 38 10.67 23.71 3.11
CA GLY A 38 10.81 23.75 4.57
C GLY A 38 9.48 23.90 5.33
N LYS A 39 8.33 23.95 4.65
CA LYS A 39 7.01 24.02 5.31
C LYS A 39 6.60 22.66 5.88
N ASN A 40 5.99 22.69 7.06
CA ASN A 40 5.37 21.51 7.66
C ASN A 40 4.12 21.11 6.89
N ILE A 41 3.95 19.81 6.67
CA ILE A 41 2.80 19.20 6.03
C ILE A 41 2.01 18.43 7.07
N TYR A 42 0.70 18.65 7.09
CA TYR A 42 -0.23 17.98 7.99
C TYR A 42 -1.34 17.31 7.20
N ALA A 43 -1.83 16.18 7.70
CA ALA A 43 -3.04 15.52 7.23
C ALA A 43 -4.21 15.86 8.15
N VAL A 44 -5.36 16.15 7.55
CA VAL A 44 -6.61 16.44 8.24
C VAL A 44 -7.70 15.50 7.75
N ASP A 45 -8.46 14.93 8.69
CA ASP A 45 -9.63 14.11 8.36
C ASP A 45 -10.84 14.98 8.04
N ALA A 46 -11.15 15.13 6.77
CA ALA A 46 -12.28 15.89 6.28
C ALA A 46 -13.63 15.16 6.37
N SER A 47 -13.65 13.86 6.65
CA SER A 47 -14.87 13.04 6.63
C SER A 47 -15.90 13.37 7.71
N ASN A 48 -15.47 14.01 8.80
CA ASN A 48 -16.31 14.40 9.93
C ASN A 48 -16.68 15.89 9.94
N SER A 49 -16.21 16.66 8.98
CA SER A 49 -16.56 18.08 8.89
C SER A 49 -17.94 18.20 8.24
N SER A 50 -18.93 18.62 9.04
CA SER A 50 -20.27 19.01 8.56
C SER A 50 -20.26 20.34 7.82
N ASN A 51 -19.10 20.94 7.64
CA ASN A 51 -18.96 22.24 7.02
C ASN A 51 -18.50 22.05 5.59
N ASP A 52 -19.20 22.71 4.67
CA ASP A 52 -18.63 23.07 3.39
C ASP A 52 -17.26 23.67 3.68
N PHE A 53 -16.20 23.04 3.23
CA PHE A 53 -14.88 23.64 3.24
C PHE A 53 -15.00 24.94 2.45
N ASN A 54 -15.11 26.06 3.13
CA ASN A 54 -15.09 27.37 2.49
C ASN A 54 -13.64 27.63 2.12
N ILE A 55 -13.24 27.03 1.00
CA ILE A 55 -11.88 26.92 0.57
C ILE A 55 -11.69 28.02 -0.47
N GLY A 56 -10.66 28.81 -0.31
CA GLY A 56 -10.23 29.80 -1.29
C GLY A 56 -9.73 29.20 -2.62
N TYR A 57 -10.09 27.95 -2.88
CA TYR A 57 -9.84 27.24 -4.13
C TYR A 57 -11.13 27.11 -4.93
N GLU A 58 -11.09 27.52 -6.19
CA GLU A 58 -12.28 27.54 -7.08
C GLU A 58 -12.75 26.14 -7.49
N SER A 59 -11.87 25.12 -7.41
CA SER A 59 -12.17 23.79 -7.93
C SER A 59 -11.39 22.69 -7.22
N LEU A 60 -11.80 22.28 -6.00
CA LEU A 60 -11.27 21.07 -5.40
C LEU A 60 -12.01 19.83 -5.92
N ILE A 61 -11.25 18.84 -6.32
CA ILE A 61 -11.77 17.54 -6.79
C ILE A 61 -11.27 16.45 -5.84
N GLU A 62 -12.16 15.54 -5.46
CA GLU A 62 -11.79 14.34 -4.74
C GLU A 62 -11.28 13.27 -5.71
N TYR A 63 -10.02 12.89 -5.57
CA TYR A 63 -9.42 11.80 -6.31
C TYR A 63 -9.21 10.56 -5.45
N ASP A 64 -9.41 9.38 -6.02
CA ASP A 64 -8.93 8.14 -5.42
C ASP A 64 -7.40 8.13 -5.37
N LEU A 65 -6.84 7.74 -4.21
CA LEU A 65 -5.39 7.71 -4.02
C LEU A 65 -4.68 6.81 -5.05
N ARG A 66 -5.30 5.70 -5.49
CA ARG A 66 -4.71 4.83 -6.53
C ARG A 66 -4.55 5.55 -7.87
N HIS A 67 -5.53 6.39 -8.22
CA HIS A 67 -5.42 7.21 -9.44
C HIS A 67 -4.27 8.22 -9.32
N LEU A 68 -4.13 8.87 -8.17
CA LEU A 68 -3.05 9.83 -7.92
C LEU A 68 -1.66 9.20 -7.99
N LEU A 69 -1.51 7.90 -7.65
CA LEU A 69 -0.23 7.18 -7.82
C LEU A 69 0.25 7.13 -9.28
N THR A 70 -0.64 7.28 -10.24
CA THR A 70 -0.30 7.21 -11.68
C THR A 70 0.06 8.56 -12.29
N ILE A 71 -0.35 9.66 -11.67
CA ILE A 71 -0.21 11.02 -12.24
C ILE A 71 0.64 11.97 -11.40
N SER A 72 0.96 11.62 -10.15
CA SER A 72 1.68 12.49 -9.22
C SER A 72 3.19 12.24 -9.25
N GLN A 73 3.95 13.22 -8.76
CA GLN A 73 5.40 13.09 -8.59
C GLN A 73 5.74 12.11 -7.45
N PRO A 74 6.90 11.42 -7.48
CA PRO A 74 7.27 10.44 -6.47
C PRO A 74 7.22 10.95 -5.03
N ASN A 75 7.68 12.18 -4.77
CA ASN A 75 7.66 12.78 -3.43
C ASN A 75 6.22 13.01 -2.95
N ASP A 76 5.32 13.42 -3.84
CA ASP A 76 3.92 13.64 -3.54
C ASP A 76 3.21 12.33 -3.17
N ILE A 77 3.54 11.26 -3.89
CA ILE A 77 3.04 9.91 -3.63
C ILE A 77 3.40 9.46 -2.20
N VAL A 78 4.65 9.69 -1.78
CA VAL A 78 5.11 9.36 -0.42
C VAL A 78 4.31 10.12 0.63
N LEU A 79 4.11 11.43 0.45
CA LEU A 79 3.37 12.28 1.39
C LEU A 79 1.88 11.89 1.46
N MET A 80 1.23 11.71 0.32
CA MET A 80 -0.17 11.26 0.26
C MET A 80 -0.35 9.88 0.89
N GLY A 81 0.56 8.95 0.59
CA GLY A 81 0.57 7.61 1.15
C GLY A 81 0.70 7.65 2.67
N ARG A 82 1.67 8.40 3.20
CA ARG A 82 1.87 8.58 4.64
C ARG A 82 0.66 9.22 5.32
N ALA A 83 0.07 10.25 4.72
CA ALA A 83 -1.15 10.88 5.22
C ALA A 83 -2.30 9.88 5.33
N ASN A 84 -2.53 9.08 4.27
CA ASN A 84 -3.58 8.06 4.27
C ASN A 84 -3.35 6.98 5.35
N GLN A 85 -2.10 6.51 5.52
CA GLN A 85 -1.76 5.52 6.54
C GLN A 85 -1.98 6.05 7.96
N LEU A 86 -1.53 7.28 8.25
CA LEU A 86 -1.71 7.90 9.56
C LEU A 86 -3.19 8.16 9.90
N LEU A 87 -3.96 8.69 8.95
CA LEU A 87 -5.41 8.90 9.14
C LEU A 87 -6.14 7.56 9.33
N HIS A 88 -5.80 6.54 8.57
CA HIS A 88 -6.36 5.20 8.74
C HIS A 88 -6.04 4.64 10.12
N TRP A 89 -4.79 4.75 10.58
CA TRP A 89 -4.36 4.29 11.89
C TRP A 89 -5.12 4.99 13.03
N VAL A 90 -5.27 6.31 13.01
CA VAL A 90 -6.02 7.05 14.03
C VAL A 90 -7.49 6.63 14.05
N ARG A 91 -8.12 6.50 12.88
CA ARG A 91 -9.53 6.07 12.77
C ARG A 91 -9.77 4.67 13.30
N SER A 92 -8.88 3.73 12.97
CA SER A 92 -9.01 2.31 13.38
C SER A 92 -8.67 2.07 14.85
N ASN A 93 -7.92 3.00 15.48
CA ASN A 93 -7.50 2.89 16.88
C ASN A 93 -8.09 4.01 17.76
N LYS A 94 -9.30 4.50 17.42
CA LYS A 94 -9.97 5.56 18.17
C LYS A 94 -10.19 5.21 19.64
N TYR A 95 -10.43 3.94 19.95
CA TYR A 95 -10.65 3.43 21.29
C TYR A 95 -9.59 2.40 21.66
N SER A 96 -9.21 2.39 22.96
CA SER A 96 -8.29 1.37 23.49
C SER A 96 -8.92 -0.02 23.44
N GLY A 97 -8.21 -0.99 22.85
CA GLY A 97 -8.61 -2.39 22.86
C GLY A 97 -8.62 -3.05 24.25
N TYR A 98 -7.99 -2.41 25.25
CA TYR A 98 -7.96 -2.92 26.63
C TYR A 98 -9.11 -2.38 27.47
N SER A 99 -9.38 -1.07 27.42
CA SER A 99 -10.35 -0.42 28.31
C SER A 99 -11.61 0.08 27.60
N GLY A 100 -11.64 0.11 26.28
CA GLY A 100 -12.73 0.69 25.49
C GLY A 100 -12.81 2.22 25.58
N LYS A 101 -11.85 2.87 26.25
CA LYS A 101 -11.80 4.33 26.37
C LYS A 101 -11.16 4.99 25.16
N LEU A 102 -11.52 6.25 24.96
CA LEU A 102 -10.97 7.05 23.86
C LEU A 102 -9.46 7.21 24.01
N ASN A 103 -8.71 6.90 22.97
CA ASN A 103 -7.29 7.21 22.87
C ASN A 103 -7.09 8.69 22.54
N GLN A 104 -6.02 9.27 23.05
CA GLN A 104 -5.60 10.65 22.78
C GLN A 104 -4.29 10.62 21.98
N PHE A 105 -4.13 11.54 21.05
CA PHE A 105 -2.89 11.67 20.30
C PHE A 105 -1.81 12.33 21.16
N ASN A 106 -0.64 11.69 21.24
CA ASN A 106 0.55 12.22 21.91
C ASN A 106 1.52 12.74 20.85
N GLU A 107 1.61 14.05 20.72
CA GLU A 107 2.46 14.71 19.71
C GLU A 107 3.94 14.39 19.88
N LYS A 108 4.43 14.27 21.12
CA LYS A 108 5.84 14.01 21.42
C LYS A 108 6.25 12.61 20.94
N GLU A 109 5.42 11.62 21.22
CA GLU A 109 5.68 10.22 20.86
C GLU A 109 5.17 9.84 19.47
N GLN A 110 4.37 10.71 18.84
CA GLN A 110 3.66 10.43 17.57
C GLN A 110 2.87 9.11 17.66
N ALA A 111 2.17 8.92 18.79
CA ALA A 111 1.45 7.70 19.13
C ALA A 111 0.07 8.02 19.72
N LEU A 112 -0.84 7.06 19.69
CA LEU A 112 -2.09 7.14 20.44
C LEU A 112 -1.86 6.62 21.87
N HIS A 113 -2.39 7.34 22.86
CA HIS A 113 -2.22 7.04 24.27
C HIS A 113 -3.55 6.85 24.96
N CYS A 114 -3.70 5.75 25.69
CA CYS A 114 -4.81 5.52 26.60
C CYS A 114 -4.42 5.93 28.02
N THR A 115 -5.07 6.96 28.56
CA THR A 115 -4.75 7.52 29.88
C THR A 115 -5.05 6.55 31.04
N GLU A 116 -6.03 5.64 30.89
CA GLU A 116 -6.36 4.66 31.94
C GLU A 116 -5.35 3.50 32.02
N THR A 117 -4.87 3.01 30.88
CA THR A 117 -3.97 1.86 30.83
C THR A 117 -2.51 2.24 30.66
N SER A 118 -2.23 3.53 30.44
CA SER A 118 -0.91 4.05 30.06
C SER A 118 -0.32 3.37 28.81
N SER A 119 -1.14 2.68 28.04
CA SER A 119 -0.70 2.00 26.82
C SER A 119 -0.50 2.99 25.66
N MET A 120 0.54 2.76 24.88
CA MET A 120 0.85 3.49 23.67
C MET A 120 0.59 2.61 22.45
N ILE A 121 -0.04 3.16 21.44
CA ILE A 121 -0.31 2.48 20.15
C ILE A 121 0.37 3.27 19.07
N TYR A 122 1.41 2.69 18.49
CA TYR A 122 2.14 3.27 17.35
C TYR A 122 1.48 2.89 16.02
N PRO A 123 1.73 3.67 14.93
CA PRO A 123 1.29 3.28 13.60
C PRO A 123 1.76 1.86 13.24
N GLN A 124 0.83 1.03 12.79
CA GLN A 124 1.13 -0.34 12.41
C GLN A 124 1.22 -0.47 10.89
N ILE A 125 2.15 -1.31 10.45
CA ILE A 125 2.39 -1.62 9.04
C ILE A 125 2.34 -3.14 8.91
N ALA A 126 1.50 -3.65 8.01
CA ALA A 126 1.42 -5.07 7.71
C ALA A 126 2.46 -5.44 6.63
N PRO A 127 3.45 -6.30 6.92
CA PRO A 127 4.36 -6.81 5.89
C PRO A 127 3.60 -7.78 4.97
N CYS A 128 3.89 -7.66 3.66
CA CYS A 128 3.29 -8.48 2.62
C CYS A 128 4.37 -8.81 1.59
N VAL A 129 4.57 -10.09 1.28
CA VAL A 129 5.54 -10.52 0.29
C VAL A 129 4.99 -10.42 -1.12
N LEU A 130 5.89 -10.26 -2.10
CA LEU A 130 5.66 -10.41 -3.53
C LEU A 130 6.64 -11.44 -4.05
N ALA A 131 6.18 -12.51 -4.66
CA ALA A 131 6.99 -13.62 -5.15
C ALA A 131 7.07 -13.62 -6.68
N MET A 132 8.19 -13.17 -7.24
CA MET A 132 8.55 -13.38 -8.64
C MET A 132 9.15 -14.77 -8.80
N ILE A 133 8.40 -15.69 -9.41
CA ILE A 133 8.79 -17.09 -9.56
C ILE A 133 9.19 -17.36 -11.02
N THR A 134 10.40 -17.88 -11.23
CA THR A 134 10.92 -18.19 -12.57
C THR A 134 11.12 -19.69 -12.77
N LYS A 135 10.92 -20.16 -14.00
CA LYS A 135 11.17 -21.53 -14.44
C LYS A 135 11.84 -21.51 -15.81
N GLY A 136 13.18 -21.49 -15.84
CA GLY A 136 13.93 -21.25 -17.06
C GLY A 136 13.63 -19.88 -17.65
N ASP A 137 13.07 -19.83 -18.85
CA ASP A 137 12.70 -18.60 -19.59
C ASP A 137 11.24 -18.16 -19.37
N GLU A 138 10.58 -18.69 -18.35
CA GLU A 138 9.18 -18.39 -18.02
C GLU A 138 9.04 -17.80 -16.61
N ILE A 139 8.08 -16.90 -16.44
CA ILE A 139 7.63 -16.34 -15.16
C ILE A 139 6.23 -16.84 -14.84
N LEU A 140 5.97 -17.16 -13.56
CA LEU A 140 4.61 -17.42 -13.08
C LEU A 140 3.90 -16.12 -12.82
N LEU A 141 2.75 -15.93 -13.45
CA LEU A 141 1.84 -14.82 -13.15
C LEU A 141 0.44 -15.37 -12.87
N ALA A 142 -0.22 -14.73 -11.91
CA ALA A 142 -1.56 -15.10 -11.50
C ALA A 142 -2.51 -13.89 -11.49
N ARG A 143 -3.80 -14.17 -11.63
CA ARG A 143 -4.88 -13.21 -11.49
C ARG A 143 -5.68 -13.51 -10.23
N ASN A 144 -5.58 -12.64 -9.26
CA ASN A 144 -6.41 -12.69 -8.06
C ASN A 144 -7.86 -12.28 -8.39
N ASN A 145 -8.83 -12.82 -7.65
CA ASN A 145 -10.26 -12.55 -7.85
C ASN A 145 -10.67 -11.08 -7.67
N LEU A 146 -9.84 -10.28 -7.00
CA LEU A 146 -10.03 -8.83 -6.80
C LEU A 146 -9.44 -7.97 -7.93
N PHE A 147 -8.70 -8.58 -8.85
CA PHE A 147 -8.09 -7.84 -9.96
C PHE A 147 -9.06 -7.64 -11.12
N PRO A 148 -8.92 -6.54 -11.88
CA PRO A 148 -9.63 -6.39 -13.14
C PRO A 148 -9.36 -7.57 -14.07
N GLU A 149 -10.33 -7.86 -14.94
CA GLU A 149 -10.15 -8.89 -15.97
C GLU A 149 -8.91 -8.61 -16.83
N GLY A 150 -8.11 -9.65 -17.04
CA GLY A 150 -6.89 -9.59 -17.84
C GLY A 150 -5.65 -9.02 -17.13
N LEU A 151 -5.75 -8.49 -15.91
CA LEU A 151 -4.59 -8.05 -15.13
C LEU A 151 -3.98 -9.21 -14.36
N PHE A 152 -2.75 -9.56 -14.69
CA PHE A 152 -1.95 -10.58 -14.01
C PHE A 152 -0.79 -9.94 -13.23
N SER A 153 -0.39 -10.54 -12.13
CA SER A 153 0.71 -10.07 -11.29
C SER A 153 1.51 -11.25 -10.72
N VAL A 154 2.61 -10.95 -10.05
CA VAL A 154 3.28 -11.90 -9.17
C VAL A 154 2.39 -12.21 -7.97
N LEU A 155 2.57 -13.37 -7.32
CA LEU A 155 1.83 -13.76 -6.11
C LEU A 155 2.14 -12.83 -4.95
N ALA A 156 1.19 -12.67 -4.02
CA ALA A 156 1.33 -11.74 -2.91
C ALA A 156 0.57 -12.21 -1.68
N GLY A 157 1.25 -12.35 -0.55
CA GLY A 157 0.62 -12.76 0.69
C GLY A 157 1.14 -12.05 1.94
N PHE A 158 0.36 -12.06 3.00
CA PHE A 158 0.74 -11.43 4.26
C PHE A 158 1.64 -12.33 5.10
N VAL A 159 2.65 -11.70 5.73
CA VAL A 159 3.46 -12.38 6.74
C VAL A 159 2.59 -12.68 7.97
N GLU A 160 2.53 -13.93 8.37
CA GLU A 160 1.81 -14.36 9.56
C GLU A 160 2.66 -14.27 10.83
N VAL A 161 1.99 -14.43 12.00
CA VAL A 161 2.66 -14.37 13.29
C VAL A 161 3.70 -15.49 13.39
N SER A 162 4.94 -15.11 13.71
CA SER A 162 6.11 -16.00 13.86
C SER A 162 6.72 -16.53 12.53
N GLU A 163 6.28 -16.03 11.39
CA GLU A 163 6.94 -16.32 10.11
C GLU A 163 8.08 -15.32 9.83
N SER A 164 9.11 -15.79 9.15
CA SER A 164 10.01 -14.95 8.35
C SER A 164 9.36 -14.63 7.00
N ALA A 165 9.85 -13.61 6.32
CA ALA A 165 9.32 -13.25 5.01
C ALA A 165 9.59 -14.34 3.94
N GLU A 166 10.70 -15.06 4.06
CA GLU A 166 11.06 -16.17 3.19
C GLU A 166 10.12 -17.38 3.40
N GLU A 167 9.79 -17.72 4.65
CA GLU A 167 8.80 -18.76 4.96
C GLU A 167 7.41 -18.38 4.45
N THR A 168 7.05 -17.09 4.53
CA THR A 168 5.81 -16.58 3.94
C THR A 168 5.78 -16.79 2.42
N VAL A 169 6.89 -16.53 1.70
CA VAL A 169 6.97 -16.80 0.26
C VAL A 169 6.70 -18.27 -0.04
N GLU A 170 7.33 -19.20 0.72
CA GLU A 170 7.13 -20.65 0.51
C GLU A 170 5.67 -21.06 0.79
N ARG A 171 5.07 -20.57 1.88
CA ARG A 171 3.69 -20.88 2.26
C ARG A 171 2.69 -20.35 1.24
N GLU A 172 2.74 -19.05 0.91
CA GLU A 172 1.80 -18.40 -0.01
C GLU A 172 1.85 -19.03 -1.42
N VAL A 173 3.06 -19.33 -1.91
CA VAL A 173 3.21 -20.00 -3.20
C VAL A 173 2.60 -21.42 -3.16
N MET A 174 2.76 -22.14 -2.05
CA MET A 174 2.16 -23.46 -1.90
C MET A 174 0.64 -23.38 -1.77
N GLU A 175 0.10 -22.41 -1.01
CA GLU A 175 -1.33 -22.25 -0.80
C GLU A 175 -2.05 -21.77 -2.06
N GLU A 176 -1.53 -20.72 -2.72
CA GLU A 176 -2.20 -20.10 -3.87
C GLU A 176 -2.11 -20.95 -5.15
N VAL A 177 -0.96 -21.63 -5.39
CA VAL A 177 -0.71 -22.30 -6.67
C VAL A 177 -0.12 -23.71 -6.57
N GLY A 178 0.11 -24.28 -5.38
CA GLY A 178 0.47 -25.70 -5.18
C GLY A 178 1.88 -26.09 -5.57
N ILE A 179 2.79 -25.14 -5.83
CA ILE A 179 4.18 -25.45 -6.23
C ILE A 179 5.17 -25.15 -5.10
N LYS A 180 6.38 -25.75 -5.21
CA LYS A 180 7.52 -25.44 -4.33
C LYS A 180 8.51 -24.55 -5.04
N VAL A 181 9.12 -23.67 -4.28
CA VAL A 181 10.15 -22.74 -4.74
C VAL A 181 11.44 -22.90 -3.94
N LYS A 182 12.54 -22.43 -4.51
CA LYS A 182 13.88 -22.42 -3.92
C LYS A 182 14.61 -21.13 -4.30
N ASN A 183 15.81 -20.92 -3.74
CA ASN A 183 16.67 -19.77 -4.04
C ASN A 183 15.92 -18.45 -3.87
N ILE A 184 15.25 -18.28 -2.71
CA ILE A 184 14.46 -17.09 -2.38
C ILE A 184 15.42 -15.96 -2.02
N GLU A 185 15.41 -14.89 -2.81
CA GLU A 185 16.30 -13.74 -2.65
C GLU A 185 15.50 -12.44 -2.58
N TYR A 186 15.79 -11.62 -1.58
CA TYR A 186 15.20 -10.29 -1.45
C TYR A 186 15.66 -9.35 -2.56
N VAL A 187 14.71 -8.64 -3.19
CA VAL A 187 14.96 -7.69 -4.28
C VAL A 187 14.79 -6.25 -3.82
N GLY A 188 13.76 -5.96 -3.04
CA GLY A 188 13.48 -4.60 -2.59
C GLY A 188 12.15 -4.48 -1.86
N SER A 189 11.82 -3.25 -1.41
CA SER A 189 10.56 -3.00 -0.73
C SER A 189 9.89 -1.71 -1.21
N GLN A 190 8.57 -1.63 -0.98
CA GLN A 190 7.76 -0.46 -1.31
C GLN A 190 6.67 -0.25 -0.26
N PRO A 191 6.53 0.97 0.33
CA PRO A 191 5.35 1.33 1.10
C PRO A 191 4.10 1.24 0.22
N TRP A 192 3.05 0.61 0.73
CA TRP A 192 1.79 0.45 0.02
C TRP A 192 0.61 0.89 0.90
N PRO A 193 0.10 2.13 0.68
CA PRO A 193 -0.86 2.76 1.60
C PRO A 193 -2.32 2.30 1.41
N PHE A 194 -2.56 0.97 1.26
CA PHE A 194 -3.88 0.41 1.01
C PHE A 194 -4.23 -0.79 1.91
N PRO A 195 -4.54 -0.59 3.22
CA PRO A 195 -4.49 0.68 3.95
C PRO A 195 -3.11 1.03 4.49
N SER A 196 -2.28 0.06 4.91
CA SER A 196 -0.99 0.28 5.55
C SER A 196 -0.13 -0.99 5.42
N GLN A 197 0.53 -1.15 4.29
CA GLN A 197 1.37 -2.31 3.98
C GLN A 197 2.80 -1.90 3.66
N LEU A 198 3.73 -2.81 3.92
CA LEU A 198 5.09 -2.79 3.38
C LEU A 198 5.23 -4.00 2.46
N MET A 199 5.28 -3.76 1.16
CA MET A 199 5.53 -4.80 0.18
C MET A 199 7.02 -5.17 0.19
N LEU A 200 7.32 -6.46 0.29
CA LEU A 200 8.66 -7.05 0.28
C LEU A 200 8.79 -7.93 -0.96
N GLY A 201 9.57 -7.49 -1.94
CA GLY A 201 9.75 -8.20 -3.21
C GLY A 201 10.84 -9.23 -3.13
N TYR A 202 10.51 -10.44 -3.53
CA TYR A 202 11.43 -11.59 -3.64
C TYR A 202 11.44 -12.13 -5.05
N LYS A 203 12.60 -12.58 -5.50
CA LYS A 203 12.73 -13.51 -6.65
C LYS A 203 13.01 -14.91 -6.12
N CYS A 204 12.45 -15.92 -6.78
CA CYS A 204 12.69 -17.30 -6.47
C CYS A 204 12.56 -18.16 -7.71
N GLU A 205 13.06 -19.38 -7.63
CA GLU A 205 13.03 -20.36 -8.72
C GLU A 205 12.00 -21.44 -8.41
N TYR A 206 11.28 -21.88 -9.43
CA TYR A 206 10.48 -23.10 -9.35
C TYR A 206 11.37 -24.30 -8.98
N GLU A 207 10.91 -25.10 -8.03
CA GLU A 207 11.57 -26.34 -7.62
C GLU A 207 10.82 -27.58 -8.12
N SER A 208 9.52 -27.68 -7.78
CA SER A 208 8.68 -28.84 -8.12
C SER A 208 7.19 -28.56 -7.93
N GLY A 209 6.35 -29.47 -8.40
CA GLY A 209 4.89 -29.42 -8.28
C GLY A 209 4.18 -29.10 -9.58
N GLU A 210 2.87 -29.27 -9.60
CA GLU A 210 1.98 -28.86 -10.69
C GLU A 210 1.13 -27.68 -10.20
N ILE A 211 0.79 -26.74 -11.08
CA ILE A 211 -0.07 -25.61 -10.72
C ILE A 211 -1.46 -26.16 -10.36
N VAL A 212 -1.83 -25.98 -9.11
CA VAL A 212 -3.16 -26.26 -8.56
C VAL A 212 -3.59 -25.01 -7.79
N ILE A 213 -4.45 -24.18 -8.39
CA ILE A 213 -4.88 -22.91 -7.83
C ILE A 213 -5.86 -23.10 -6.67
N ASP A 214 -5.76 -22.25 -5.65
CA ASP A 214 -6.87 -22.03 -4.71
C ASP A 214 -7.91 -21.10 -5.36
N GLU A 215 -9.03 -21.69 -5.79
CA GLU A 215 -10.12 -20.96 -6.48
C GLU A 215 -10.79 -19.88 -5.63
N ASN A 216 -10.56 -19.85 -4.30
CA ASN A 216 -11.07 -18.78 -3.45
C ASN A 216 -10.31 -17.46 -3.64
N GLU A 217 -9.03 -17.54 -4.02
CA GLU A 217 -8.16 -16.38 -4.16
C GLU A 217 -7.70 -16.16 -5.60
N ILE A 218 -7.32 -17.22 -6.28
CA ILE A 218 -6.72 -17.18 -7.63
C ILE A 218 -7.73 -17.68 -8.66
N VAL A 219 -7.98 -16.86 -9.66
CA VAL A 219 -8.87 -17.21 -10.78
C VAL A 219 -8.11 -17.92 -11.88
N GLU A 220 -6.84 -17.56 -12.08
CA GLU A 220 -5.99 -18.09 -13.15
C GLU A 220 -4.53 -17.91 -12.80
N ALA A 221 -3.70 -18.92 -13.05
CA ALA A 221 -2.25 -18.87 -12.91
C ALA A 221 -1.58 -19.66 -14.03
N ASN A 222 -0.60 -19.05 -14.70
CA ASN A 222 0.10 -19.65 -15.83
C ASN A 222 1.58 -19.25 -15.88
N TRP A 223 2.38 -20.04 -16.60
CA TRP A 223 3.73 -19.70 -16.98
C TRP A 223 3.72 -18.86 -18.26
N TYR A 224 4.48 -17.76 -18.27
CA TYR A 224 4.55 -16.83 -19.40
C TYR A 224 6.00 -16.59 -19.81
N LYS A 225 6.26 -16.59 -21.11
CA LYS A 225 7.53 -16.15 -21.69
C LYS A 225 7.54 -14.63 -21.88
N VAL A 226 8.74 -14.05 -21.99
CA VAL A 226 8.92 -12.60 -22.11
C VAL A 226 8.19 -12.01 -23.32
N ASP A 227 8.10 -12.72 -24.41
CA ASP A 227 7.44 -12.31 -25.65
C ASP A 227 5.92 -12.49 -25.64
N ASN A 228 5.35 -13.10 -24.61
CA ASN A 228 3.92 -13.37 -24.48
C ASN A 228 3.35 -13.03 -23.09
N LEU A 229 3.83 -11.94 -22.49
CA LEU A 229 3.31 -11.51 -21.20
C LEU A 229 1.89 -10.96 -21.34
N PRO A 230 0.99 -11.23 -20.37
CA PRO A 230 -0.33 -10.64 -20.31
C PRO A 230 -0.26 -9.15 -19.90
N TYR A 231 -1.41 -8.51 -19.70
CA TYR A 231 -1.44 -7.19 -19.08
C TYR A 231 -0.98 -7.28 -17.61
N VAL A 232 0.04 -6.50 -17.24
CA VAL A 232 0.69 -6.52 -15.93
C VAL A 232 0.73 -5.13 -15.29
N PRO A 233 0.93 -5.02 -13.96
CA PRO A 233 1.07 -3.74 -13.28
C PRO A 233 2.23 -2.90 -13.84
N PRO A 234 2.10 -1.56 -13.81
CA PRO A 234 3.17 -0.67 -14.26
C PRO A 234 4.38 -0.71 -13.30
N THR A 235 5.55 -0.35 -13.78
CA THR A 235 6.81 -0.30 -13.03
C THR A 235 6.84 0.75 -11.91
N THR A 236 5.79 1.53 -11.74
CA THR A 236 5.57 2.37 -10.55
C THR A 236 5.23 1.54 -9.30
N SER A 237 4.75 0.31 -9.48
CA SER A 237 4.54 -0.67 -8.40
C SER A 237 5.73 -1.64 -8.29
N LEU A 238 5.96 -2.19 -7.08
CA LEU A 238 7.02 -3.18 -6.87
C LEU A 238 6.76 -4.47 -7.66
N SER A 239 5.50 -4.90 -7.77
CA SER A 239 5.13 -6.06 -8.61
C SER A 239 5.50 -5.83 -10.09
N GLY A 240 5.19 -4.66 -10.64
CA GLY A 240 5.59 -4.30 -11.99
C GLY A 240 7.11 -4.21 -12.17
N LYS A 241 7.86 -3.75 -11.15
CA LYS A 241 9.33 -3.74 -11.16
C LYS A 241 9.91 -5.15 -11.16
N LEU A 242 9.34 -6.08 -10.38
CA LEU A 242 9.76 -7.48 -10.37
C LEU A 242 9.54 -8.14 -11.74
N ILE A 243 8.38 -7.91 -12.36
CA ILE A 243 8.11 -8.43 -13.71
C ILE A 243 9.07 -7.81 -14.74
N ASN A 244 9.36 -6.50 -14.64
CA ASN A 244 10.32 -5.85 -15.53
C ASN A 244 11.75 -6.38 -15.35
N LEU A 245 12.15 -6.72 -14.14
CA LEU A 245 13.44 -7.36 -13.87
C LEU A 245 13.56 -8.70 -14.64
N PHE A 246 12.50 -9.53 -14.61
CA PHE A 246 12.45 -10.74 -15.42
C PHE A 246 12.58 -10.44 -16.92
N VAL A 247 11.91 -9.40 -17.42
CA VAL A 247 12.01 -8.99 -18.83
C VAL A 247 13.43 -8.59 -19.21
N GLU A 248 14.10 -7.79 -18.36
CA GLU A 248 15.49 -7.35 -18.58
C GLU A 248 16.48 -8.51 -18.59
N ASP A 249 16.28 -9.53 -17.73
CA ASP A 249 17.15 -10.69 -17.63
C ASP A 249 17.00 -11.67 -18.83
N HIS A 250 15.91 -11.56 -19.62
CA HIS A 250 15.57 -12.50 -20.71
C HIS A 250 15.38 -11.83 -22.09
N SER A 251 15.77 -10.55 -22.24
CA SER A 251 15.63 -9.75 -23.48
C SER A 251 16.90 -9.73 -24.34
#